data_150f0086648d63d516ecada90804a402
#
_entry.id   150f0086648d63d516ecada90804a402
#
_cell.length_a   1.000
_cell.length_b   1.000
_cell.length_c   1.000
_cell.angle_alpha   90.00
_cell.angle_beta   90.00
_cell.angle_gamma   90.00
#
_symmetry.space_group_name_H-M   'P 1'
#
loop_
_entity.id
_entity.type
_entity.pdbx_description
1 polymer ?
#
loop_
_entity_poly.entity_id
_entity_poly.type
_entity_poly.pdbx_seq_one_letter_code
_entity_poly.pdbx_strand_id
1 'polypeptide(L)'
;MTRRLLVLLLLCIPTIIRAEDPPRLSTTETRKAFLQLLDRPRVDPDVKEGPGVASGAISTHTFTFASEKKANGTVERVPVLIVRPARDGRYPAMIVLHGTGGSKDGMKSWLTELASRGIMGVAIDARYHGDRSGGAKGSQAYVAAISAAWRSPKDRMEHPFYYDTVWDLWRLIDVLEKRDGVDPKRIGMLGTSMGGIETWLAAAADERIAVAAPLIAVQSFRWSLENEQWQGRANTIKAAHEAAAKDLGETGVNSKVCRELWTKVIPGILDRFDCPNMLPLFAGRPLYIANGDKDANCPIGGARIAIHAAEEAYAKAGAKDRLKVSVAEGVGHKVTDEQRTEALDWCVRWLKP
;
A
#
# COMPACT_ATOMS: atom_id res chain seq x y z
N MET A 1 77.00 -16.78 -10.69
CA MET A 1 76.21 -16.28 -9.57
C MET A 1 75.18 -15.28 -10.10
N THR A 2 73.95 -15.70 -10.41
CA THR A 2 72.89 -14.87 -10.99
C THR A 2 71.85 -14.54 -9.89
N ARG A 3 71.83 -13.30 -9.45
CA ARG A 3 70.81 -12.81 -8.49
C ARG A 3 69.49 -12.64 -9.20
N ARG A 4 68.45 -13.40 -8.78
CA ARG A 4 67.06 -13.19 -9.19
C ARG A 4 66.44 -12.08 -8.30
N LEU A 5 66.00 -11.00 -8.92
CA LEU A 5 65.21 -9.94 -8.28
C LEU A 5 63.78 -10.41 -8.21
N LEU A 6 63.25 -10.55 -6.99
CA LEU A 6 61.84 -10.86 -6.74
C LEU A 6 61.08 -9.49 -6.68
N VAL A 7 60.26 -9.20 -7.68
CA VAL A 7 59.38 -8.02 -7.68
C VAL A 7 58.07 -8.44 -7.01
N LEU A 8 57.84 -7.94 -5.80
CA LEU A 8 56.53 -8.04 -5.11
C LEU A 8 55.55 -7.01 -5.70
N LEU A 9 54.55 -7.47 -6.46
CA LEU A 9 53.44 -6.66 -6.86
C LEU A 9 52.47 -6.56 -5.66
N LEU A 10 52.40 -5.40 -5.01
CA LEU A 10 51.35 -5.06 -4.07
C LEU A 10 50.05 -4.77 -4.87
N LEU A 11 49.11 -5.69 -4.86
CA LEU A 11 47.74 -5.49 -5.31
C LEU A 11 47.04 -4.60 -4.27
N CYS A 12 46.91 -3.31 -4.56
CA CYS A 12 45.95 -2.42 -3.85
C CYS A 12 44.56 -2.86 -4.24
N ILE A 13 43.87 -3.61 -3.39
CA ILE A 13 42.41 -3.84 -3.48
C ILE A 13 41.74 -2.56 -2.98
N PRO A 14 40.97 -1.86 -3.80
CA PRO A 14 40.22 -0.71 -3.31
C PRO A 14 39.21 -1.19 -2.29
N THR A 15 39.35 -0.78 -1.05
CA THR A 15 38.35 -0.95 0.00
C THR A 15 37.16 -0.06 -0.40
N ILE A 16 36.10 -0.65 -0.94
CA ILE A 16 34.84 0.04 -1.15
C ILE A 16 34.30 0.33 0.26
N ILE A 17 34.48 1.55 0.72
CA ILE A 17 33.81 2.06 1.92
C ILE A 17 32.32 2.11 1.58
N ARG A 18 31.60 1.06 1.98
CA ARG A 18 30.15 1.08 1.96
C ARG A 18 29.72 2.13 2.98
N ALA A 19 29.03 3.17 2.53
CA ALA A 19 28.42 4.11 3.46
C ALA A 19 27.58 3.30 4.46
N GLU A 20 27.83 3.48 5.75
CA GLU A 20 27.05 2.83 6.78
C GLU A 20 25.59 3.18 6.56
N ASP A 21 24.71 2.18 6.55
CA ASP A 21 23.27 2.41 6.50
C ASP A 21 22.90 3.28 7.71
N PRO A 22 22.06 4.32 7.50
CA PRO A 22 21.60 5.13 8.62
C PRO A 22 20.96 4.23 9.68
N PRO A 23 21.15 4.53 10.98
CA PRO A 23 20.63 3.70 12.05
C PRO A 23 19.11 3.48 11.85
N ARG A 24 18.67 2.22 11.91
CA ARG A 24 17.25 1.89 11.79
C ARG A 24 16.48 2.56 12.91
N LEU A 25 15.45 3.31 12.56
CA LEU A 25 14.51 3.86 13.53
C LEU A 25 13.79 2.72 14.26
N SER A 26 13.42 2.95 15.51
CA SER A 26 12.49 2.06 16.22
C SER A 26 11.13 2.06 15.52
N THR A 27 10.31 1.04 15.77
CA THR A 27 8.94 0.98 15.24
C THR A 27 8.11 2.21 15.62
N THR A 28 8.27 2.71 16.85
CA THR A 28 7.59 3.93 17.33
C THR A 28 8.03 5.17 16.56
N GLU A 29 9.34 5.34 16.35
CA GLU A 29 9.88 6.47 15.59
C GLU A 29 9.48 6.40 14.11
N THR A 30 9.52 5.21 13.50
CA THR A 30 9.07 5.00 12.11
C THR A 30 7.61 5.38 11.95
N ARG A 31 6.73 4.89 12.84
CA ARG A 31 5.31 5.25 12.83
C ARG A 31 5.10 6.75 12.96
N LYS A 32 5.72 7.38 13.95
CA LYS A 32 5.62 8.83 14.17
C LYS A 32 6.09 9.61 12.95
N ALA A 33 7.22 9.24 12.36
CA ALA A 33 7.77 9.90 11.18
C ALA A 33 6.85 9.76 9.97
N PHE A 34 6.23 8.58 9.76
CA PHE A 34 5.29 8.37 8.66
C PHE A 34 3.99 9.16 8.84
N LEU A 35 3.44 9.17 10.05
CA LEU A 35 2.27 10.00 10.37
C LEU A 35 2.57 11.49 10.14
N GLN A 36 3.73 11.98 10.58
CA GLN A 36 4.14 13.37 10.38
C GLN A 36 4.36 13.72 8.90
N LEU A 37 4.90 12.79 8.11
CA LEU A 37 5.11 13.00 6.67
C LEU A 37 3.79 13.25 5.92
N LEU A 38 2.74 12.56 6.32
CA LEU A 38 1.44 12.63 5.65
C LEU A 38 0.43 13.55 6.37
N ASP A 39 0.82 14.15 7.50
CA ASP A 39 -0.09 14.99 8.29
C ASP A 39 -0.56 16.21 7.47
N ARG A 40 -1.85 16.43 7.48
CA ARG A 40 -2.54 17.52 6.75
C ARG A 40 -3.62 18.12 7.64
N PRO A 41 -3.97 19.39 7.43
CA PRO A 41 -5.10 20.00 8.11
C PRO A 41 -6.37 19.16 7.93
N ARG A 42 -6.94 18.69 9.03
CA ARG A 42 -8.18 17.92 9.01
C ARG A 42 -9.36 18.83 8.69
N VAL A 43 -10.18 18.39 7.75
CA VAL A 43 -11.45 19.07 7.40
C VAL A 43 -12.63 18.30 7.95
N ASP A 44 -13.78 18.96 8.10
CA ASP A 44 -15.03 18.27 8.36
C ASP A 44 -15.29 17.25 7.23
N PRO A 45 -15.57 15.99 7.52
CA PRO A 45 -15.84 14.98 6.50
C PRO A 45 -17.01 15.34 5.58
N ASP A 46 -17.94 16.20 5.97
CA ASP A 46 -19.09 16.62 5.14
C ASP A 46 -19.66 15.44 4.34
N VAL A 47 -20.08 14.39 5.07
CA VAL A 47 -20.56 13.15 4.45
C VAL A 47 -21.83 13.43 3.66
N LYS A 48 -21.83 13.03 2.38
CA LYS A 48 -23.01 13.14 1.49
C LYS A 48 -23.46 11.74 1.12
N GLU A 49 -24.61 11.35 1.65
CA GLU A 49 -25.20 10.05 1.35
C GLU A 49 -25.66 10.01 -0.11
N GLY A 50 -25.43 8.90 -0.75
CA GLY A 50 -25.89 8.56 -2.08
C GLY A 50 -27.01 7.50 -2.03
N PRO A 51 -27.38 6.94 -3.18
CA PRO A 51 -28.43 5.93 -3.25
C PRO A 51 -28.06 4.66 -2.48
N GLY A 52 -29.08 4.05 -1.87
CA GLY A 52 -29.03 2.74 -1.25
C GLY A 52 -30.01 1.78 -1.91
N VAL A 53 -29.61 0.53 -2.10
CA VAL A 53 -30.44 -0.53 -2.69
C VAL A 53 -30.33 -1.78 -1.83
N ALA A 54 -31.47 -2.29 -1.37
CA ALA A 54 -31.56 -3.60 -0.72
C ALA A 54 -31.83 -4.68 -1.78
N SER A 55 -31.13 -5.80 -1.69
CA SER A 55 -31.31 -6.95 -2.57
C SER A 55 -31.14 -8.23 -1.74
N GLY A 56 -32.26 -8.87 -1.39
CA GLY A 56 -32.27 -10.06 -0.55
C GLY A 56 -31.62 -9.82 0.83
N ALA A 57 -30.62 -10.62 1.15
CA ALA A 57 -29.95 -10.58 2.47
C ALA A 57 -28.87 -9.49 2.60
N ILE A 58 -28.59 -8.72 1.54
CA ILE A 58 -27.58 -7.66 1.55
C ILE A 58 -28.18 -6.31 1.11
N SER A 59 -27.54 -5.23 1.54
CA SER A 59 -27.82 -3.87 1.05
C SER A 59 -26.53 -3.19 0.58
N THR A 60 -26.66 -2.43 -0.49
CA THR A 60 -25.59 -1.65 -1.10
C THR A 60 -25.88 -0.17 -0.88
N HIS A 61 -24.89 0.59 -0.45
CA HIS A 61 -25.01 2.03 -0.21
C HIS A 61 -23.78 2.74 -0.78
N THR A 62 -23.96 3.97 -1.20
CA THR A 62 -22.87 4.83 -1.59
C THR A 62 -22.89 6.12 -0.75
N PHE A 63 -21.74 6.72 -0.57
CA PHE A 63 -21.62 8.07 -0.03
C PHE A 63 -20.30 8.69 -0.50
N THR A 64 -20.13 9.97 -0.26
CA THR A 64 -18.84 10.65 -0.42
C THR A 64 -18.48 11.39 0.85
N PHE A 65 -17.20 11.57 1.11
CA PHE A 65 -16.72 12.39 2.21
C PHE A 65 -15.56 13.29 1.76
N ALA A 66 -15.35 14.41 2.48
CA ALA A 66 -14.22 15.28 2.28
C ALA A 66 -13.01 14.76 3.06
N SER A 67 -11.88 14.50 2.39
CA SER A 67 -10.65 14.04 3.03
C SER A 67 -9.68 15.18 3.35
N GLU A 68 -9.59 16.17 2.47
CA GLU A 68 -8.72 17.34 2.65
C GLU A 68 -9.25 18.55 1.86
N LYS A 69 -8.73 19.73 2.20
CA LYS A 69 -8.84 20.94 1.38
C LYS A 69 -7.46 21.30 0.85
N LYS A 70 -7.30 21.24 -0.46
CA LYS A 70 -6.03 21.54 -1.13
C LYS A 70 -5.69 23.03 -1.03
N ALA A 71 -4.42 23.37 -1.24
CA ALA A 71 -3.93 24.75 -1.18
C ALA A 71 -4.69 25.73 -2.13
N ASN A 72 -5.18 25.22 -3.26
CA ASN A 72 -6.00 25.99 -4.22
C ASN A 72 -7.47 26.14 -3.78
N GLY A 73 -7.83 25.66 -2.59
CA GLY A 73 -9.17 25.72 -2.03
C GLY A 73 -10.11 24.58 -2.46
N THR A 74 -9.69 23.70 -3.39
CA THR A 74 -10.49 22.55 -3.81
C THR A 74 -10.60 21.53 -2.67
N VAL A 75 -11.83 21.04 -2.44
CA VAL A 75 -12.09 19.97 -1.48
C VAL A 75 -11.96 18.63 -2.19
N GLU A 76 -11.07 17.78 -1.71
CA GLU A 76 -10.90 16.42 -2.19
C GLU A 76 -12.00 15.54 -1.62
N ARG A 77 -12.84 14.98 -2.49
CA ARG A 77 -13.94 14.09 -2.10
C ARG A 77 -13.63 12.66 -2.49
N VAL A 78 -13.89 11.75 -1.56
CA VAL A 78 -13.65 10.31 -1.71
C VAL A 78 -15.00 9.60 -1.90
N PRO A 79 -15.25 9.00 -3.06
CA PRO A 79 -16.41 8.14 -3.30
C PRO A 79 -16.25 6.80 -2.58
N VAL A 80 -17.31 6.35 -1.92
CA VAL A 80 -17.34 5.12 -1.12
C VAL A 80 -18.50 4.24 -1.56
N LEU A 81 -18.22 2.94 -1.68
CA LEU A 81 -19.21 1.88 -1.87
C LEU A 81 -19.23 0.99 -0.63
N ILE A 82 -20.41 0.79 -0.07
CA ILE A 82 -20.65 -0.16 1.03
C ILE A 82 -21.54 -1.29 0.55
N VAL A 83 -21.22 -2.53 0.91
CA VAL A 83 -22.11 -3.69 0.86
C VAL A 83 -22.15 -4.31 2.25
N ARG A 84 -23.36 -4.42 2.83
CA ARG A 84 -23.53 -4.93 4.20
C ARG A 84 -24.70 -5.90 4.28
N PRO A 85 -24.81 -6.70 5.36
CA PRO A 85 -26.05 -7.41 5.64
C PRO A 85 -27.24 -6.44 5.69
N ALA A 86 -28.40 -6.85 5.14
CA ALA A 86 -29.61 -6.01 5.09
C ALA A 86 -30.25 -5.81 6.47
N ARG A 87 -30.00 -6.72 7.43
CA ARG A 87 -30.51 -6.60 8.80
C ARG A 87 -29.88 -5.44 9.54
N ASP A 88 -30.61 -4.84 10.44
CA ASP A 88 -30.07 -3.86 11.35
C ASP A 88 -29.09 -4.49 12.33
N GLY A 89 -28.10 -3.73 12.74
CA GLY A 89 -27.06 -4.17 13.66
C GLY A 89 -25.76 -3.42 13.48
N ARG A 90 -24.81 -3.67 14.40
CA ARG A 90 -23.43 -3.22 14.29
C ARG A 90 -22.57 -4.35 13.74
N TYR A 91 -21.84 -4.05 12.68
CA TYR A 91 -21.01 -5.00 11.97
C TYR A 91 -19.53 -4.61 12.02
N PRO A 92 -18.63 -5.57 12.09
CA PRO A 92 -17.24 -5.32 11.71
C PRO A 92 -17.19 -4.73 10.30
N ALA A 93 -16.25 -3.85 10.02
CA ALA A 93 -16.05 -3.28 8.69
C ALA A 93 -14.72 -3.75 8.09
N MET A 94 -14.72 -4.08 6.80
CA MET A 94 -13.52 -4.42 6.04
C MET A 94 -13.38 -3.45 4.87
N ILE A 95 -12.34 -2.64 4.90
CA ILE A 95 -11.95 -1.78 3.78
C ILE A 95 -11.26 -2.65 2.73
N VAL A 96 -11.73 -2.63 1.49
CA VAL A 96 -11.20 -3.43 0.37
C VAL A 96 -10.72 -2.51 -0.74
N LEU A 97 -9.42 -2.60 -1.07
CA LEU A 97 -8.75 -1.67 -1.97
C LEU A 97 -8.40 -2.34 -3.31
N HIS A 98 -8.71 -1.65 -4.40
CA HIS A 98 -8.44 -2.09 -5.76
C HIS A 98 -6.98 -1.89 -6.18
N GLY A 99 -6.54 -2.61 -7.22
CA GLY A 99 -5.24 -2.41 -7.85
C GLY A 99 -5.22 -1.22 -8.82
N THR A 100 -4.03 -0.92 -9.37
CA THR A 100 -3.82 0.16 -10.34
C THR A 100 -4.78 0.01 -11.53
N GLY A 101 -5.46 1.09 -11.88
CA GLY A 101 -6.43 1.14 -12.97
C GLY A 101 -7.82 0.58 -12.63
N GLY A 102 -8.02 0.12 -11.38
CA GLY A 102 -9.31 -0.37 -10.88
C GLY A 102 -10.21 0.73 -10.32
N SER A 103 -11.25 0.31 -9.61
CA SER A 103 -12.21 1.19 -8.93
C SER A 103 -12.89 0.46 -7.77
N LYS A 104 -13.60 1.21 -6.91
CA LYS A 104 -14.45 0.65 -5.84
C LYS A 104 -15.47 -0.36 -6.37
N ASP A 105 -16.00 -0.10 -7.59
CA ASP A 105 -17.01 -0.97 -8.19
C ASP A 105 -16.44 -2.34 -8.58
N GLY A 106 -15.15 -2.38 -8.98
CA GLY A 106 -14.42 -3.63 -9.22
C GLY A 106 -14.27 -4.51 -7.97
N MET A 107 -14.46 -3.95 -6.78
CA MET A 107 -14.38 -4.69 -5.52
C MET A 107 -15.71 -5.32 -5.09
N LYS A 108 -16.82 -5.09 -5.82
CA LYS A 108 -18.17 -5.51 -5.42
C LYS A 108 -18.28 -6.99 -5.08
N SER A 109 -17.57 -7.88 -5.78
CA SER A 109 -17.59 -9.33 -5.48
C SER A 109 -16.99 -9.65 -4.10
N TRP A 110 -15.90 -8.97 -3.72
CA TRP A 110 -15.28 -9.09 -2.40
C TRP A 110 -16.22 -8.56 -1.30
N LEU A 111 -16.83 -7.39 -1.54
CA LEU A 111 -17.73 -6.76 -0.58
C LEU A 111 -18.98 -7.61 -0.35
N THR A 112 -19.54 -8.20 -1.43
CA THR A 112 -20.71 -9.10 -1.35
C THR A 112 -20.41 -10.34 -0.55
N GLU A 113 -19.24 -10.95 -0.76
CA GLU A 113 -18.82 -12.14 0.00
C GLU A 113 -18.61 -11.82 1.48
N LEU A 114 -17.97 -10.68 1.80
CA LEU A 114 -17.84 -10.21 3.19
C LEU A 114 -19.21 -9.98 3.84
N ALA A 115 -20.14 -9.36 3.12
CA ALA A 115 -21.50 -9.11 3.61
C ALA A 115 -22.26 -10.42 3.88
N SER A 116 -22.13 -11.44 3.01
CA SER A 116 -22.72 -12.76 3.25
C SER A 116 -22.16 -13.46 4.49
N ARG A 117 -20.94 -13.11 4.88
CA ARG A 117 -20.26 -13.59 6.10
C ARG A 117 -20.52 -12.70 7.32
N GLY A 118 -21.40 -11.68 7.21
CA GLY A 118 -21.78 -10.78 8.30
C GLY A 118 -20.74 -9.68 8.61
N ILE A 119 -19.95 -9.27 7.63
CA ILE A 119 -19.00 -8.15 7.70
C ILE A 119 -19.43 -7.09 6.71
N MET A 120 -19.42 -5.83 7.11
CA MET A 120 -19.63 -4.69 6.21
C MET A 120 -18.40 -4.50 5.31
N GLY A 121 -18.53 -4.77 4.01
CA GLY A 121 -17.50 -4.46 3.04
C GLY A 121 -17.55 -2.99 2.63
N VAL A 122 -16.41 -2.31 2.60
CA VAL A 122 -16.28 -0.89 2.25
C VAL A 122 -15.19 -0.76 1.19
N ALA A 123 -15.45 -0.08 0.09
CA ALA A 123 -14.43 0.21 -0.93
C ALA A 123 -14.44 1.70 -1.30
N ILE A 124 -13.27 2.23 -1.61
CA ILE A 124 -13.10 3.60 -2.13
C ILE A 124 -12.47 3.58 -3.52
N ASP A 125 -12.66 4.65 -4.27
CA ASP A 125 -11.77 4.95 -5.38
C ASP A 125 -10.50 5.61 -4.83
N ALA A 126 -9.34 5.01 -5.09
CA ALA A 126 -8.04 5.63 -4.81
C ALA A 126 -7.89 6.94 -5.60
N ARG A 127 -6.92 7.77 -5.22
CA ARG A 127 -6.64 9.03 -5.95
C ARG A 127 -6.47 8.77 -7.44
N TYR A 128 -7.17 9.58 -8.25
CA TYR A 128 -7.12 9.52 -9.70
C TYR A 128 -7.62 8.22 -10.34
N HIS A 129 -8.46 7.45 -9.62
CA HIS A 129 -9.10 6.23 -10.11
C HIS A 129 -10.64 6.34 -10.02
N GLY A 130 -11.33 5.47 -10.75
CA GLY A 130 -12.80 5.41 -10.74
C GLY A 130 -13.46 6.77 -10.98
N ASP A 131 -14.37 7.17 -10.12
CA ASP A 131 -15.06 8.46 -10.20
C ASP A 131 -14.15 9.67 -9.99
N ARG A 132 -12.93 9.45 -9.51
CA ARG A 132 -11.91 10.50 -9.29
C ARG A 132 -10.95 10.65 -10.47
N SER A 133 -11.16 9.92 -11.57
CA SER A 133 -10.29 9.93 -12.75
C SER A 133 -10.55 11.10 -13.71
N GLY A 134 -11.61 11.89 -13.48
CA GLY A 134 -12.03 12.93 -14.43
C GLY A 134 -12.48 12.37 -15.79
N GLY A 135 -12.92 11.11 -15.85
CA GLY A 135 -13.33 10.43 -17.07
C GLY A 135 -12.19 9.72 -17.82
N ALA A 136 -10.95 9.79 -17.33
CA ALA A 136 -9.84 9.05 -17.91
C ALA A 136 -9.98 7.54 -17.68
N LYS A 137 -9.53 6.72 -18.62
CA LYS A 137 -9.64 5.27 -18.55
C LYS A 137 -8.47 4.63 -17.77
N GLY A 138 -8.78 3.59 -17.01
CA GLY A 138 -7.78 2.80 -16.30
C GLY A 138 -6.91 3.66 -15.38
N SER A 139 -5.59 3.61 -15.56
CA SER A 139 -4.61 4.35 -14.74
C SER A 139 -4.12 5.67 -15.38
N GLN A 140 -4.73 6.15 -16.45
CA GLN A 140 -4.23 7.32 -17.18
C GLN A 140 -4.14 8.59 -16.31
N ALA A 141 -5.20 8.92 -15.58
CA ALA A 141 -5.21 10.08 -14.67
C ALA A 141 -4.17 9.94 -13.56
N TYR A 142 -4.04 8.75 -13.01
CA TYR A 142 -3.06 8.43 -11.95
C TYR A 142 -1.62 8.60 -12.42
N VAL A 143 -1.28 8.05 -13.59
CA VAL A 143 0.06 8.19 -14.18
C VAL A 143 0.36 9.65 -14.52
N ALA A 144 -0.63 10.39 -15.04
CA ALA A 144 -0.49 11.83 -15.30
C ALA A 144 -0.24 12.64 -14.02
N ALA A 145 -0.95 12.31 -12.92
CA ALA A 145 -0.76 12.95 -11.63
C ALA A 145 0.64 12.68 -11.04
N ILE A 146 1.16 11.45 -11.16
CA ILE A 146 2.53 11.11 -10.73
C ILE A 146 3.57 11.89 -11.57
N SER A 147 3.35 12.01 -12.89
CA SER A 147 4.22 12.80 -13.76
C SER A 147 4.20 14.29 -13.40
N ALA A 148 3.04 14.82 -13.02
CA ALA A 148 2.90 16.19 -12.54
C ALA A 148 3.60 16.37 -11.18
N ALA A 149 3.45 15.44 -10.25
CA ALA A 149 4.13 15.44 -8.96
C ALA A 149 5.66 15.41 -9.14
N TRP A 150 6.17 14.58 -10.06
CA TRP A 150 7.59 14.57 -10.40
C TRP A 150 8.12 15.96 -10.80
N ARG A 151 7.35 16.74 -11.56
CA ARG A 151 7.74 18.06 -12.05
C ARG A 151 7.43 19.21 -11.07
N SER A 152 6.64 18.94 -10.05
CA SER A 152 6.24 19.95 -9.05
C SER A 152 7.39 20.31 -8.11
N PRO A 153 7.47 21.57 -7.64
CA PRO A 153 8.32 21.93 -6.51
C PRO A 153 7.99 21.13 -5.26
N LYS A 154 9.00 20.82 -4.42
CA LYS A 154 8.83 19.97 -3.24
C LYS A 154 7.82 20.53 -2.22
N ASP A 155 7.70 21.83 -2.12
CA ASP A 155 6.80 22.56 -1.21
C ASP A 155 5.32 22.56 -1.65
N ARG A 156 5.04 22.16 -2.88
CA ARG A 156 3.69 22.13 -3.50
C ARG A 156 3.32 20.77 -4.08
N MET A 157 4.06 19.76 -3.73
CA MET A 157 3.93 18.43 -4.34
C MET A 157 2.83 17.63 -3.65
N GLU A 158 1.92 17.08 -4.44
CA GLU A 158 1.07 15.98 -4.04
C GLU A 158 1.87 14.67 -4.09
N HIS A 159 1.42 13.65 -3.37
CA HIS A 159 2.00 12.32 -3.35
C HIS A 159 1.00 11.27 -3.88
N PRO A 160 0.57 11.39 -5.17
CA PRO A 160 -0.47 10.53 -5.73
C PRO A 160 -0.07 9.06 -5.76
N PHE A 161 1.24 8.78 -5.81
CA PHE A 161 1.75 7.41 -5.78
C PHE A 161 1.65 6.87 -4.34
N TYR A 162 0.50 6.30 -3.98
CA TYR A 162 0.07 5.70 -2.71
C TYR A 162 -0.26 6.69 -1.58
N TYR A 163 0.60 7.64 -1.25
CA TYR A 163 0.55 8.37 0.03
C TYR A 163 -0.71 9.22 0.19
N ASP A 164 -1.20 9.85 -0.89
CA ASP A 164 -2.43 10.63 -0.83
C ASP A 164 -3.66 9.74 -0.56
N THR A 165 -3.66 8.50 -1.10
CA THR A 165 -4.71 7.52 -0.79
C THR A 165 -4.58 7.02 0.65
N VAL A 166 -3.36 6.85 1.17
CA VAL A 166 -3.17 6.49 2.60
C VAL A 166 -3.78 7.54 3.52
N TRP A 167 -3.61 8.83 3.21
CA TRP A 167 -4.31 9.90 3.93
C TRP A 167 -5.83 9.75 3.84
N ASP A 168 -6.38 9.52 2.65
CA ASP A 168 -7.81 9.32 2.46
C ASP A 168 -8.35 8.13 3.27
N LEU A 169 -7.54 7.06 3.41
CA LEU A 169 -7.89 5.88 4.22
C LEU A 169 -7.97 6.21 5.71
N TRP A 170 -7.04 6.99 6.26
CA TRP A 170 -7.12 7.43 7.66
C TRP A 170 -8.34 8.30 7.89
N ARG A 171 -8.69 9.17 6.92
CA ARG A 171 -9.93 9.97 6.97
C ARG A 171 -11.19 9.13 6.84
N LEU A 172 -11.16 8.05 6.02
CA LEU A 172 -12.24 7.08 5.95
C LEU A 172 -12.47 6.38 7.31
N ILE A 173 -11.40 6.02 8.02
CA ILE A 173 -11.49 5.41 9.34
C ILE A 173 -12.18 6.39 10.31
N ASP A 174 -11.84 7.69 10.29
CA ASP A 174 -12.51 8.71 11.11
C ASP A 174 -14.02 8.78 10.83
N VAL A 175 -14.45 8.55 9.58
CA VAL A 175 -15.86 8.49 9.19
C VAL A 175 -16.51 7.19 9.67
N LEU A 176 -15.85 6.06 9.46
CA LEU A 176 -16.39 4.74 9.82
C LEU A 176 -16.56 4.56 11.33
N GLU A 177 -15.67 5.10 12.16
CA GLU A 177 -15.81 5.08 13.62
C GLU A 177 -17.10 5.74 14.14
N LYS A 178 -17.60 6.71 13.40
CA LYS A 178 -18.81 7.48 13.74
C LYS A 178 -20.05 7.03 12.98
N ARG A 179 -19.89 6.11 12.01
CA ARG A 179 -20.97 5.69 11.14
C ARG A 179 -21.87 4.66 11.84
N ASP A 180 -23.18 4.90 11.78
CA ASP A 180 -24.15 3.93 12.26
C ASP A 180 -24.00 2.58 11.55
N GLY A 181 -24.16 1.50 12.32
CA GLY A 181 -24.00 0.14 11.83
C GLY A 181 -22.54 -0.36 11.74
N VAL A 182 -21.53 0.47 12.04
CA VAL A 182 -20.13 0.06 12.14
C VAL A 182 -19.74 -0.23 13.59
N ASP A 183 -19.01 -1.32 13.84
CA ASP A 183 -18.30 -1.52 15.09
C ASP A 183 -16.90 -0.88 14.99
N PRO A 184 -16.64 0.23 15.67
CA PRO A 184 -15.40 0.99 15.52
C PRO A 184 -14.15 0.25 16.03
N LYS A 185 -14.32 -0.80 16.83
CA LYS A 185 -13.23 -1.64 17.33
C LYS A 185 -12.85 -2.78 16.40
N ARG A 186 -13.62 -2.99 15.33
CA ARG A 186 -13.48 -4.11 14.40
C ARG A 186 -13.45 -3.62 12.95
N ILE A 187 -12.46 -2.77 12.64
CA ILE A 187 -12.19 -2.28 11.30
C ILE A 187 -10.95 -2.99 10.76
N GLY A 188 -11.06 -3.67 9.62
CA GLY A 188 -9.95 -4.31 8.92
C GLY A 188 -9.66 -3.66 7.58
N MET A 189 -8.53 -4.01 6.97
CA MET A 189 -8.13 -3.53 5.65
C MET A 189 -7.51 -4.65 4.81
N LEU A 190 -7.96 -4.77 3.58
CA LEU A 190 -7.46 -5.73 2.58
C LEU A 190 -7.29 -5.01 1.26
N GLY A 191 -6.24 -5.31 0.53
CA GLY A 191 -6.06 -4.72 -0.79
C GLY A 191 -5.19 -5.56 -1.71
N THR A 192 -5.38 -5.38 -3.01
CA THR A 192 -4.68 -6.11 -4.05
C THR A 192 -3.73 -5.18 -4.79
N SER A 193 -2.47 -5.59 -4.99
CA SER A 193 -1.45 -4.84 -5.76
C SER A 193 -1.24 -3.43 -5.18
N MET A 194 -1.58 -2.37 -5.92
CA MET A 194 -1.58 -0.99 -5.42
C MET A 194 -2.32 -0.87 -4.09
N GLY A 195 -3.56 -1.37 -4.02
CA GLY A 195 -4.35 -1.35 -2.80
C GLY A 195 -3.73 -2.18 -1.67
N GLY A 196 -2.96 -3.22 -1.99
CA GLY A 196 -2.20 -3.98 -1.00
C GLY A 196 -1.01 -3.18 -0.44
N ILE A 197 -0.35 -2.35 -1.27
CA ILE A 197 0.69 -1.42 -0.81
C ILE A 197 0.07 -0.35 0.09
N GLU A 198 -1.05 0.23 -0.32
CA GLU A 198 -1.81 1.19 0.50
C GLU A 198 -2.28 0.55 1.82
N THR A 199 -2.65 -0.74 1.80
CA THR A 199 -3.03 -1.51 2.99
C THR A 199 -1.90 -1.57 4.00
N TRP A 200 -0.69 -2.03 3.62
CA TRP A 200 0.38 -2.14 4.61
C TRP A 200 0.93 -0.78 5.03
N LEU A 201 0.91 0.25 4.17
CA LEU A 201 1.27 1.62 4.54
C LEU A 201 0.29 2.20 5.58
N ALA A 202 -1.01 2.15 5.26
CA ALA A 202 -2.03 2.74 6.12
C ALA A 202 -2.18 2.00 7.45
N ALA A 203 -2.28 0.67 7.40
CA ALA A 203 -2.53 -0.15 8.58
C ALA A 203 -1.33 -0.24 9.53
N ALA A 204 -0.09 -0.15 9.02
CA ALA A 204 1.10 -0.10 9.87
C ALA A 204 1.09 1.12 10.78
N ALA A 205 0.69 2.28 10.26
CA ALA A 205 0.70 3.53 11.00
C ALA A 205 -0.57 3.75 11.84
N ASP A 206 -1.74 3.34 11.36
CA ASP A 206 -3.02 3.52 12.05
C ASP A 206 -3.37 2.28 12.89
N GLU A 207 -3.27 2.42 14.21
CA GLU A 207 -3.52 1.32 15.17
C GLU A 207 -5.01 0.93 15.29
N ARG A 208 -5.92 1.72 14.72
CA ARG A 208 -7.36 1.40 14.69
C ARG A 208 -7.69 0.26 13.73
N ILE A 209 -6.78 -0.06 12.81
CA ILE A 209 -6.92 -1.23 11.93
C ILE A 209 -6.61 -2.51 12.71
N ALA A 210 -7.66 -3.29 12.96
CA ALA A 210 -7.59 -4.51 13.78
C ALA A 210 -6.98 -5.71 13.04
N VAL A 211 -7.16 -5.81 11.72
CA VAL A 211 -6.59 -6.87 10.86
C VAL A 211 -6.20 -6.31 9.51
N ALA A 212 -5.12 -6.78 8.92
CA ALA A 212 -4.69 -6.38 7.58
C ALA A 212 -4.36 -7.59 6.69
N ALA A 213 -4.63 -7.44 5.37
CA ALA A 213 -4.33 -8.46 4.37
C ALA A 213 -3.81 -7.81 3.07
N PRO A 214 -2.52 -7.45 2.96
CA PRO A 214 -1.90 -7.03 1.72
C PRO A 214 -1.70 -8.22 0.78
N LEU A 215 -2.32 -8.19 -0.41
CA LEU A 215 -2.26 -9.24 -1.41
C LEU A 215 -1.44 -8.79 -2.62
N ILE A 216 -0.46 -9.61 -3.02
CA ILE A 216 0.50 -9.35 -4.12
C ILE A 216 1.11 -7.93 -4.06
N ALA A 217 1.55 -7.55 -2.87
CA ALA A 217 1.95 -6.17 -2.57
C ALA A 217 3.17 -6.04 -1.65
N VAL A 218 3.54 -7.12 -0.98
CA VAL A 218 4.70 -7.13 -0.08
C VAL A 218 5.99 -7.29 -0.88
N GLN A 219 6.91 -6.35 -0.69
CA GLN A 219 8.19 -6.28 -1.39
C GLN A 219 9.17 -5.37 -0.63
N SER A 220 10.42 -5.28 -1.07
CA SER A 220 11.30 -4.16 -0.74
C SER A 220 11.59 -3.36 -2.02
N PHE A 221 11.25 -2.08 -2.01
CA PHE A 221 11.55 -1.16 -3.11
C PHE A 221 13.06 -0.96 -3.25
N ARG A 222 13.75 -0.83 -2.12
CA ARG A 222 15.22 -0.71 -2.07
C ARG A 222 15.87 -1.95 -2.69
N TRP A 223 15.50 -3.14 -2.21
CA TRP A 223 16.06 -4.40 -2.72
C TRP A 223 15.85 -4.55 -4.22
N SER A 224 14.67 -4.19 -4.71
CA SER A 224 14.35 -4.27 -6.14
C SER A 224 15.27 -3.40 -7.00
N LEU A 225 15.64 -2.21 -6.52
CA LEU A 225 16.62 -1.34 -7.20
C LEU A 225 18.05 -1.89 -7.10
N GLU A 226 18.47 -2.36 -5.93
CA GLU A 226 19.83 -2.87 -5.68
C GLU A 226 20.11 -4.20 -6.41
N ASN A 227 19.05 -4.95 -6.76
CA ASN A 227 19.14 -6.23 -7.46
C ASN A 227 18.63 -6.20 -8.90
N GLU A 228 18.49 -5.02 -9.49
CA GLU A 228 18.03 -4.80 -10.87
C GLU A 228 16.70 -5.53 -11.21
N GLN A 229 15.76 -5.58 -10.25
CA GLN A 229 14.42 -6.18 -10.38
C GLN A 229 13.28 -5.14 -10.24
N TRP A 230 13.51 -3.95 -10.69
CA TRP A 230 12.61 -2.80 -10.59
C TRP A 230 11.59 -2.71 -11.76
N GLN A 231 11.81 -3.40 -12.87
CA GLN A 231 11.09 -3.24 -14.15
C GLN A 231 9.59 -3.48 -14.02
N GLY A 232 9.18 -4.55 -13.31
CA GLY A 232 7.78 -4.86 -13.09
C GLY A 232 7.06 -3.70 -12.41
N ARG A 233 7.63 -3.19 -11.33
CA ARG A 233 7.08 -2.02 -10.61
C ARG A 233 7.07 -0.76 -11.48
N ALA A 234 8.14 -0.48 -12.21
CA ALA A 234 8.23 0.67 -13.10
C ALA A 234 7.17 0.63 -14.20
N ASN A 235 6.87 -0.53 -14.74
CA ASN A 235 5.89 -0.71 -15.79
C ASN A 235 4.45 -0.38 -15.34
N THR A 236 4.12 -0.47 -14.05
CA THR A 236 2.78 -0.11 -13.55
C THR A 236 2.44 1.37 -13.75
N ILE A 237 3.47 2.23 -13.84
CA ILE A 237 3.36 3.68 -14.10
C ILE A 237 4.38 4.11 -15.15
N LYS A 238 4.50 3.33 -16.23
CA LYS A 238 5.56 3.44 -17.26
C LYS A 238 5.75 4.86 -17.77
N ALA A 239 4.68 5.56 -18.18
CA ALA A 239 4.80 6.90 -18.74
C ALA A 239 5.33 7.94 -17.75
N ALA A 240 5.12 7.77 -16.43
CA ALA A 240 5.73 8.64 -15.45
C ALA A 240 7.25 8.42 -15.33
N HIS A 241 7.72 7.17 -15.44
CA HIS A 241 9.14 6.86 -15.47
C HIS A 241 9.80 7.35 -16.78
N GLU A 242 9.12 7.21 -17.93
CA GLU A 242 9.60 7.75 -19.21
C GLU A 242 9.71 9.27 -19.18
N ALA A 243 8.74 9.96 -18.57
CA ALA A 243 8.81 11.40 -18.37
C ALA A 243 10.00 11.79 -17.47
N ALA A 244 10.21 11.07 -16.37
CA ALA A 244 11.35 11.30 -15.48
C ALA A 244 12.69 11.02 -16.18
N ALA A 245 12.80 9.95 -16.98
CA ALA A 245 13.98 9.64 -17.78
C ALA A 245 14.34 10.80 -18.72
N LYS A 246 13.34 11.29 -19.45
CA LYS A 246 13.51 12.45 -20.37
C LYS A 246 13.98 13.69 -19.62
N ASP A 247 13.36 14.02 -18.50
CA ASP A 247 13.68 15.21 -17.71
C ASP A 247 15.08 15.11 -17.04
N LEU A 248 15.58 13.89 -16.81
CA LEU A 248 16.93 13.60 -16.29
C LEU A 248 18.00 13.46 -17.38
N GLY A 249 17.62 13.53 -18.67
CA GLY A 249 18.55 13.34 -19.79
C GLY A 249 19.01 11.90 -19.98
N GLU A 250 18.26 10.92 -19.45
CA GLU A 250 18.55 9.49 -19.63
C GLU A 250 17.96 8.97 -20.94
N THR A 251 18.63 7.99 -21.55
CA THR A 251 18.19 7.39 -22.83
C THR A 251 16.98 6.46 -22.68
N GLY A 252 16.64 6.08 -21.44
CA GLY A 252 15.52 5.22 -21.10
C GLY A 252 15.35 5.07 -19.60
N VAL A 253 14.35 4.30 -19.20
CA VAL A 253 14.10 3.98 -17.80
C VAL A 253 15.18 3.00 -17.29
N ASN A 254 15.82 3.34 -16.19
CA ASN A 254 16.84 2.55 -15.53
C ASN A 254 16.70 2.68 -13.99
N SER A 255 17.52 1.98 -13.22
CA SER A 255 17.47 2.01 -11.74
C SER A 255 17.69 3.41 -11.16
N LYS A 256 18.52 4.26 -11.81
CA LYS A 256 18.71 5.67 -11.41
C LYS A 256 17.40 6.46 -11.57
N VAL A 257 16.73 6.35 -12.72
CA VAL A 257 15.43 7.02 -12.97
C VAL A 257 14.38 6.57 -11.93
N CYS A 258 14.29 5.28 -11.66
CA CYS A 258 13.38 4.75 -10.65
C CYS A 258 13.70 5.30 -9.26
N ARG A 259 14.97 5.33 -8.88
CA ARG A 259 15.44 5.88 -7.59
C ARG A 259 15.05 7.35 -7.44
N GLU A 260 15.36 8.18 -8.42
CA GLU A 260 15.06 9.61 -8.39
C GLU A 260 13.54 9.87 -8.30
N LEU A 261 12.75 9.20 -9.17
CA LEU A 261 11.30 9.32 -9.15
C LEU A 261 10.71 8.90 -7.81
N TRP A 262 11.05 7.68 -7.32
CA TRP A 262 10.47 7.16 -6.09
C TRP A 262 10.89 7.96 -4.87
N THR A 263 12.15 8.38 -4.78
CA THR A 263 12.62 9.24 -3.70
C THR A 263 11.85 10.55 -3.63
N LYS A 264 11.46 11.10 -4.78
CA LYS A 264 10.70 12.35 -4.85
C LYS A 264 9.22 12.15 -4.56
N VAL A 265 8.54 11.22 -5.28
CA VAL A 265 7.07 11.12 -5.23
C VAL A 265 6.53 10.28 -4.07
N ILE A 266 7.37 9.41 -3.49
CA ILE A 266 7.08 8.61 -2.28
C ILE A 266 8.27 8.67 -1.31
N PRO A 267 8.54 9.84 -0.73
CA PRO A 267 9.73 10.06 0.09
C PRO A 267 9.84 9.04 1.24
N GLY A 268 11.05 8.50 1.41
CA GLY A 268 11.37 7.50 2.43
C GLY A 268 11.01 6.06 2.08
N ILE A 269 10.39 5.78 0.93
CA ILE A 269 10.00 4.40 0.53
C ILE A 269 11.22 3.50 0.26
N LEU A 270 12.37 4.06 -0.05
CA LEU A 270 13.61 3.30 -0.27
C LEU A 270 14.41 3.05 1.02
N ASP A 271 13.96 3.62 2.14
CA ASP A 271 14.66 3.51 3.42
C ASP A 271 13.69 3.33 4.60
N ARG A 272 13.31 4.43 5.27
CA ARG A 272 12.52 4.41 6.51
C ARG A 272 11.15 3.78 6.37
N PHE A 273 10.51 3.92 5.20
CA PHE A 273 9.13 3.48 4.95
C PHE A 273 9.06 2.34 3.94
N ASP A 274 10.17 1.67 3.64
CA ASP A 274 10.16 0.44 2.86
C ASP A 274 9.42 -0.66 3.63
N CYS A 275 8.81 -1.57 2.91
CA CYS A 275 7.96 -2.63 3.47
C CYS A 275 8.62 -3.41 4.63
N PRO A 276 9.93 -3.77 4.59
CA PRO A 276 10.60 -4.42 5.72
C PRO A 276 10.64 -3.60 7.01
N ASN A 277 10.50 -2.28 6.92
CA ASN A 277 10.45 -1.39 8.09
C ASN A 277 9.02 -1.09 8.54
N MET A 278 8.04 -1.21 7.62
CA MET A 278 6.63 -0.90 7.93
C MET A 278 5.87 -2.10 8.49
N LEU A 279 6.06 -3.32 7.96
CA LEU A 279 5.35 -4.51 8.46
C LEU A 279 5.57 -4.79 9.95
N PRO A 280 6.77 -4.61 10.52
CA PRO A 280 7.00 -4.75 11.96
C PRO A 280 6.13 -3.85 12.85
N LEU A 281 5.67 -2.70 12.33
CA LEU A 281 4.77 -1.80 13.08
C LEU A 281 3.40 -2.42 13.35
N PHE A 282 3.04 -3.44 12.59
CA PHE A 282 1.78 -4.16 12.73
C PHE A 282 1.85 -5.34 13.71
N ALA A 283 3.04 -5.68 14.20
CA ALA A 283 3.25 -6.84 15.07
C ALA A 283 2.31 -6.85 16.29
N GLY A 284 1.72 -8.02 16.56
CA GLY A 284 0.70 -8.19 17.58
C GLY A 284 -0.75 -8.08 17.08
N ARG A 285 -1.00 -7.45 15.93
CA ARG A 285 -2.29 -7.44 15.24
C ARG A 285 -2.29 -8.49 14.10
N PRO A 286 -3.43 -9.13 13.79
CA PRO A 286 -3.49 -10.15 12.76
C PRO A 286 -3.12 -9.63 11.37
N LEU A 287 -2.15 -10.27 10.72
CA LEU A 287 -1.64 -9.95 9.38
C LEU A 287 -1.64 -11.18 8.50
N TYR A 288 -2.25 -11.08 7.32
CA TYR A 288 -2.15 -12.07 6.25
C TYR A 288 -1.40 -11.51 5.06
N ILE A 289 -0.39 -12.19 4.58
CA ILE A 289 0.41 -11.79 3.42
C ILE A 289 0.24 -12.83 2.32
N ALA A 290 -0.12 -12.39 1.11
CA ALA A 290 -0.13 -13.26 -0.08
C ALA A 290 0.74 -12.67 -1.19
N ASN A 291 1.63 -13.49 -1.75
CA ASN A 291 2.46 -13.16 -2.91
C ASN A 291 2.53 -14.35 -3.87
N GLY A 292 2.94 -14.12 -5.11
CA GLY A 292 3.42 -15.15 -6.03
C GLY A 292 4.95 -15.16 -6.10
N ASP A 293 5.57 -16.32 -6.27
CA ASP A 293 7.03 -16.42 -6.32
C ASP A 293 7.63 -15.95 -7.67
N LYS A 294 6.79 -15.80 -8.71
CA LYS A 294 7.14 -15.28 -10.04
C LYS A 294 6.61 -13.85 -10.28
N ASP A 295 6.24 -13.15 -9.23
CA ASP A 295 5.71 -11.80 -9.34
C ASP A 295 6.81 -10.78 -9.67
N ALA A 296 6.81 -10.27 -10.89
CA ALA A 296 7.77 -9.25 -11.33
C ALA A 296 7.52 -7.86 -10.71
N ASN A 297 6.28 -7.58 -10.24
CA ASN A 297 5.96 -6.31 -9.57
C ASN A 297 6.37 -6.32 -8.09
N CYS A 298 6.38 -7.51 -7.48
CA CYS A 298 6.78 -7.74 -6.09
C CYS A 298 7.80 -8.88 -6.04
N PRO A 299 9.05 -8.66 -6.52
CA PRO A 299 10.04 -9.72 -6.63
C PRO A 299 10.25 -10.47 -5.33
N ILE A 300 10.23 -11.80 -5.42
CA ILE A 300 10.22 -12.69 -4.25
C ILE A 300 11.42 -12.48 -3.32
N GLY A 301 12.59 -12.08 -3.85
CA GLY A 301 13.76 -11.75 -3.02
C GLY A 301 13.49 -10.59 -2.08
N GLY A 302 12.91 -9.50 -2.59
CA GLY A 302 12.50 -8.35 -1.79
C GLY A 302 11.31 -8.66 -0.87
N ALA A 303 10.36 -9.48 -1.32
CA ALA A 303 9.24 -9.92 -0.52
C ALA A 303 9.69 -10.73 0.70
N ARG A 304 10.63 -11.67 0.53
CA ARG A 304 11.17 -12.49 1.63
C ARG A 304 11.85 -11.67 2.72
N ILE A 305 12.55 -10.58 2.36
CA ILE A 305 13.15 -9.67 3.34
C ILE A 305 12.07 -9.02 4.20
N ALA A 306 10.99 -8.54 3.58
CA ALA A 306 9.89 -7.92 4.29
C ALA A 306 9.09 -8.94 5.16
N ILE A 307 8.85 -10.14 4.64
CA ILE A 307 8.22 -11.24 5.37
C ILE A 307 9.05 -11.63 6.59
N HIS A 308 10.37 -11.82 6.41
CA HIS A 308 11.28 -12.17 7.51
C HIS A 308 11.28 -11.10 8.61
N ALA A 309 11.32 -9.82 8.24
CA ALA A 309 11.23 -8.73 9.22
C ALA A 309 9.90 -8.76 10.00
N ALA A 310 8.79 -9.11 9.35
CA ALA A 310 7.51 -9.31 10.02
C ALA A 310 7.56 -10.53 10.96
N GLU A 311 8.08 -11.68 10.52
CA GLU A 311 8.21 -12.91 11.32
C GLU A 311 9.02 -12.68 12.59
N GLU A 312 10.15 -11.98 12.50
CA GLU A 312 10.97 -11.61 13.66
C GLU A 312 10.19 -10.70 14.64
N ALA A 313 9.48 -9.69 14.12
CA ALA A 313 8.70 -8.79 14.95
C ALA A 313 7.54 -9.51 15.66
N TYR A 314 6.83 -10.39 14.96
CA TYR A 314 5.75 -11.20 15.53
C TYR A 314 6.28 -12.22 16.55
N ALA A 315 7.44 -12.82 16.30
CA ALA A 315 8.10 -13.69 17.27
C ALA A 315 8.45 -12.93 18.55
N LYS A 316 9.04 -11.73 18.42
CA LYS A 316 9.38 -10.87 19.53
C LYS A 316 8.16 -10.40 20.32
N ALA A 317 7.04 -10.18 19.65
CA ALA A 317 5.77 -9.80 20.26
C ALA A 317 5.01 -11.00 20.90
N GLY A 318 5.50 -12.24 20.76
CA GLY A 318 4.79 -13.44 21.21
C GLY A 318 3.48 -13.72 20.47
N ALA A 319 3.37 -13.27 19.22
CA ALA A 319 2.13 -13.26 18.44
C ALA A 319 2.28 -13.98 17.07
N LYS A 320 3.07 -15.05 17.02
CA LYS A 320 3.33 -15.81 15.78
C LYS A 320 2.04 -16.34 15.14
N ASP A 321 1.05 -16.70 15.94
CA ASP A 321 -0.27 -17.17 15.52
C ASP A 321 -1.11 -16.09 14.83
N ARG A 322 -0.70 -14.82 14.91
CA ARG A 322 -1.33 -13.66 14.27
C ARG A 322 -0.67 -13.25 12.95
N LEU A 323 0.30 -14.00 12.47
CA LEU A 323 0.89 -13.83 11.15
C LEU A 323 0.65 -15.09 10.32
N LYS A 324 0.08 -14.91 9.12
CA LYS A 324 -0.02 -15.96 8.10
C LYS A 324 0.56 -15.46 6.80
N VAL A 325 1.41 -16.26 6.18
CA VAL A 325 2.05 -15.98 4.89
C VAL A 325 1.69 -17.08 3.90
N SER A 326 1.28 -16.68 2.69
CA SER A 326 0.98 -17.55 1.56
C SER A 326 1.79 -17.08 0.35
N VAL A 327 2.71 -17.92 -0.11
CA VAL A 327 3.50 -17.68 -1.34
C VAL A 327 3.13 -18.76 -2.35
N ALA A 328 2.38 -18.38 -3.39
CA ALA A 328 1.96 -19.30 -4.43
C ALA A 328 3.11 -19.60 -5.40
N GLU A 329 3.43 -20.88 -5.56
CA GLU A 329 4.52 -21.35 -6.43
C GLU A 329 4.13 -21.25 -7.91
N GLY A 330 5.07 -20.78 -8.75
CA GLY A 330 4.88 -20.61 -10.19
C GLY A 330 3.94 -19.47 -10.59
N VAL A 331 3.44 -18.70 -9.61
CA VAL A 331 2.43 -17.65 -9.83
C VAL A 331 3.08 -16.27 -9.94
N GLY A 332 2.70 -15.51 -10.98
CA GLY A 332 3.09 -14.12 -11.19
C GLY A 332 2.24 -13.15 -10.38
N HIS A 333 2.02 -11.94 -10.94
CA HIS A 333 1.24 -10.88 -10.27
C HIS A 333 -0.28 -11.16 -10.28
N LYS A 334 -0.69 -12.16 -9.53
CA LYS A 334 -2.10 -12.62 -9.45
C LYS A 334 -2.39 -13.19 -8.05
N VAL A 335 -3.54 -12.84 -7.51
CA VAL A 335 -4.11 -13.51 -6.31
C VAL A 335 -4.79 -14.79 -6.78
N THR A 336 -4.41 -15.95 -6.24
CA THR A 336 -5.07 -17.22 -6.54
C THR A 336 -6.41 -17.32 -5.80
N ASP A 337 -7.29 -18.23 -6.26
CA ASP A 337 -8.57 -18.46 -5.58
C ASP A 337 -8.38 -18.99 -4.15
N GLU A 338 -7.33 -19.80 -3.92
CA GLU A 338 -6.92 -20.26 -2.60
C GLU A 338 -6.51 -19.09 -1.71
N GLN A 339 -5.59 -18.22 -2.17
CA GLN A 339 -5.16 -17.03 -1.44
C GLN A 339 -6.32 -16.08 -1.15
N ARG A 340 -7.26 -15.94 -2.10
CA ARG A 340 -8.47 -15.14 -1.91
C ARG A 340 -9.33 -15.70 -0.77
N THR A 341 -9.58 -17.00 -0.78
CA THR A 341 -10.35 -17.69 0.26
C THR A 341 -9.68 -17.58 1.62
N GLU A 342 -8.37 -17.88 1.68
CA GLU A 342 -7.58 -17.75 2.91
C GLU A 342 -7.59 -16.33 3.50
N ALA A 343 -7.45 -15.31 2.66
CA ALA A 343 -7.49 -13.91 3.10
C ALA A 343 -8.84 -13.55 3.73
N LEU A 344 -9.94 -13.96 3.09
CA LEU A 344 -11.30 -13.74 3.60
C LEU A 344 -11.53 -14.48 4.91
N ASP A 345 -11.15 -15.76 4.98
CA ASP A 345 -11.29 -16.58 6.20
C ASP A 345 -10.47 -16.01 7.35
N TRP A 346 -9.23 -15.54 7.06
CA TRP A 346 -8.39 -14.87 8.04
C TRP A 346 -9.05 -13.60 8.59
N CYS A 347 -9.53 -12.75 7.71
CA CYS A 347 -10.18 -11.51 8.11
C CYS A 347 -11.47 -11.76 8.90
N VAL A 348 -12.30 -12.73 8.47
CA VAL A 348 -13.53 -13.12 9.19
C VAL A 348 -13.18 -13.64 10.59
N ARG A 349 -12.21 -14.54 10.69
CA ARG A 349 -11.76 -15.11 11.98
C ARG A 349 -11.42 -14.03 13.00
N TRP A 350 -10.69 -13.00 12.58
CA TRP A 350 -10.18 -11.98 13.50
C TRP A 350 -11.11 -10.80 13.72
N LEU A 351 -12.06 -10.55 12.82
CA LEU A 351 -13.09 -9.53 13.00
C LEU A 351 -14.35 -10.06 13.69
N LYS A 352 -14.55 -11.36 13.72
CA LYS A 352 -15.71 -12.04 14.33
C LYS A 352 -15.22 -13.20 15.20
N PRO A 353 -14.48 -12.95 16.28
CA PRO A 353 -14.03 -13.98 17.20
C PRO A 353 -15.19 -14.61 17.96
#